data_fc8f376fb6f798e3156fa1b359f809ba
#
_entry.id   fc8f376fb6f798e3156fa1b359f809ba
#
_cell.length_a   1.000
_cell.length_b   1.000
_cell.length_c   1.000
_cell.angle_alpha   90.00
_cell.angle_beta   90.00
_cell.angle_gamma   90.00
#
_symmetry.space_group_name_H-M   'P 1'
#
loop_
_entity.id
_entity.type
_entity.pdbx_description
1 polymer ?
#
loop_
_entity_poly.entity_id
_entity_poly.type
_entity_poly.pdbx_seq_one_letter_code
_entity_poly.pdbx_strand_id
1 'polypeptide(L)'
;MRTLHEMGAGRLYLHLDGWAQPGYDNGHPDYLPACREAGGWKGMKSLVDACHEQGDLFGTHDQYRDYYFAARTFDPRNAIRLADGTMPEHAMWAGGRQTYLCAELAPDYVRRNFSEIATHGIALDCAYLDVFTCNEGDECSHPEHRMTRRECYERRAECFEYLLAHGILTSSEEVSDWAVPSLVFCHYAPYDFQMRSPDAPRHGIPVPLYNLVYHDCVIQPWMMDRVAGGDDYMLYALLNGGAPYLIRDAAYAGMDGDMNAALRARTENDIERCAVVAGLHRRVGMQELVRHDLVGGDPLVQRSVFADGTAVTCDFHAQTYEVAANGSH
;
A
#
# COMPACT_ATOMS: atom_id res chain seq x y z
N MET A 1 -11.85 -5.10 -14.18
CA MET A 1 -12.82 -5.45 -13.14
C MET A 1 -13.77 -6.56 -13.62
N ARG A 2 -14.69 -6.32 -14.58
CA ARG A 2 -15.69 -7.32 -15.04
C ARG A 2 -15.08 -8.69 -15.33
N THR A 3 -14.01 -8.75 -16.11
CA THR A 3 -13.31 -10.00 -16.44
C THR A 3 -12.80 -10.75 -15.20
N LEU A 4 -12.30 -10.03 -14.19
CA LEU A 4 -11.85 -10.66 -12.94
C LEU A 4 -13.02 -11.28 -12.17
N HIS A 5 -14.18 -10.60 -12.13
CA HIS A 5 -15.39 -11.18 -11.53
C HIS A 5 -15.90 -12.41 -12.29
N GLU A 6 -15.88 -12.39 -13.63
CA GLU A 6 -16.21 -13.55 -14.48
C GLU A 6 -15.25 -14.73 -14.22
N MET A 7 -14.03 -14.46 -13.79
CA MET A 7 -13.02 -15.46 -13.39
C MET A 7 -13.13 -15.88 -11.92
N GLY A 8 -14.10 -15.36 -11.18
CA GLY A 8 -14.38 -15.76 -9.80
C GLY A 8 -13.77 -14.86 -8.72
N ALA A 9 -13.19 -13.70 -9.07
CA ALA A 9 -12.76 -12.73 -8.07
C ALA A 9 -13.96 -12.23 -7.26
N GLY A 10 -13.79 -12.16 -5.94
CA GLY A 10 -14.77 -11.53 -5.04
C GLY A 10 -14.76 -10.00 -5.16
N ARG A 11 -15.23 -9.32 -4.11
CA ARG A 11 -15.15 -7.86 -4.03
C ARG A 11 -13.70 -7.39 -4.10
N LEU A 12 -13.42 -6.40 -4.94
CA LEU A 12 -12.08 -5.88 -5.21
C LEU A 12 -11.95 -4.44 -4.74
N TYR A 13 -10.72 -4.04 -4.47
CA TYR A 13 -10.28 -2.67 -4.39
C TYR A 13 -9.39 -2.38 -5.60
N LEU A 14 -9.80 -1.46 -6.45
CA LEU A 14 -8.98 -0.96 -7.56
C LEU A 14 -8.16 0.25 -7.09
N HIS A 15 -6.86 0.06 -7.04
CA HIS A 15 -5.89 1.12 -6.82
C HIS A 15 -5.41 1.63 -8.18
N LEU A 16 -5.57 2.92 -8.46
CA LEU A 16 -5.21 3.53 -9.73
C LEU A 16 -4.02 4.46 -9.60
N ASP A 17 -2.89 4.01 -10.16
CA ASP A 17 -1.71 4.85 -10.39
C ASP A 17 -1.87 5.69 -11.65
N GLY A 18 -1.16 6.81 -11.72
CA GLY A 18 -1.11 7.63 -12.92
C GLY A 18 -2.43 8.28 -13.35
N TRP A 19 -3.38 8.42 -12.45
CA TRP A 19 -4.68 9.02 -12.70
C TRP A 19 -4.61 10.52 -13.06
N ALA A 20 -3.53 11.18 -12.67
CA ALA A 20 -3.33 12.63 -12.77
C ALA A 20 -2.49 13.03 -14.00
N GLN A 21 -2.59 14.29 -14.41
CA GLN A 21 -1.76 14.88 -15.46
C GLN A 21 -0.40 15.29 -14.85
N PRO A 22 0.77 14.92 -15.42
CA PRO A 22 0.98 14.26 -16.72
C PRO A 22 1.15 12.74 -16.65
N GLY A 23 0.75 12.06 -15.61
CA GLY A 23 0.85 10.61 -15.44
C GLY A 23 1.51 10.23 -14.13
N TYR A 24 1.84 8.93 -13.99
CA TYR A 24 2.43 8.37 -12.79
C TYR A 24 3.79 9.00 -12.47
N ASP A 25 3.98 9.31 -11.19
CA ASP A 25 5.22 9.78 -10.59
C ASP A 25 5.81 11.02 -11.26
N ASN A 26 4.96 11.93 -11.64
CA ASN A 26 5.31 13.18 -12.29
C ASN A 26 4.59 14.37 -11.65
N GLY A 27 5.33 15.43 -11.35
CA GLY A 27 4.77 16.72 -10.97
C GLY A 27 4.20 16.82 -9.55
N HIS A 28 4.52 15.88 -8.65
CA HIS A 28 4.12 15.96 -7.25
C HIS A 28 4.47 17.32 -6.62
N PRO A 29 3.58 17.86 -5.76
CA PRO A 29 2.25 17.39 -5.34
C PRO A 29 1.09 17.91 -6.20
N ASP A 30 1.35 18.33 -7.45
CA ASP A 30 0.36 18.90 -8.36
C ASP A 30 -0.30 17.82 -9.23
N TYR A 31 -1.25 17.09 -8.65
CA TYR A 31 -1.97 16.00 -9.31
C TYR A 31 -3.04 16.44 -10.30
N LEU A 32 -3.55 17.66 -10.14
CA LEU A 32 -4.67 18.16 -10.94
C LEU A 32 -4.25 18.68 -12.29
N PRO A 33 -5.04 18.50 -13.35
CA PRO A 33 -6.31 17.76 -13.45
C PRO A 33 -6.12 16.24 -13.65
N ALA A 34 -7.22 15.47 -13.70
CA ALA A 34 -7.17 14.08 -14.13
C ALA A 34 -6.55 13.91 -15.52
N CYS A 35 -5.81 12.83 -15.74
CA CYS A 35 -5.06 12.55 -16.97
C CYS A 35 -5.98 12.57 -18.19
N ARG A 36 -5.71 13.46 -19.13
CA ARG A 36 -6.53 13.65 -20.34
C ARG A 36 -6.48 12.43 -21.24
N GLU A 37 -5.32 11.80 -21.35
CA GLU A 37 -5.07 10.62 -22.18
C GLU A 37 -5.87 9.41 -21.66
N ALA A 38 -6.11 9.35 -20.35
CA ALA A 38 -6.96 8.35 -19.69
C ALA A 38 -8.46 8.74 -19.65
N GLY A 39 -8.87 9.80 -20.35
CA GLY A 39 -10.26 10.25 -20.44
C GLY A 39 -10.62 11.42 -19.53
N GLY A 40 -9.65 11.98 -18.78
CA GLY A 40 -9.86 13.11 -17.88
C GLY A 40 -10.88 12.84 -16.79
N TRP A 41 -11.48 13.87 -16.22
CA TRP A 41 -12.47 13.76 -15.15
C TRP A 41 -13.67 12.88 -15.52
N LYS A 42 -14.12 12.96 -16.78
CA LYS A 42 -15.25 12.14 -17.24
C LYS A 42 -14.89 10.64 -17.26
N GLY A 43 -13.70 10.32 -17.77
CA GLY A 43 -13.20 8.94 -17.80
C GLY A 43 -13.02 8.39 -16.40
N MET A 44 -12.41 9.17 -15.51
CA MET A 44 -12.22 8.78 -14.09
C MET A 44 -13.57 8.53 -13.40
N LYS A 45 -14.54 9.45 -13.57
CA LYS A 45 -15.87 9.25 -13.00
C LYS A 45 -16.55 7.97 -13.52
N SER A 46 -16.47 7.73 -14.84
CA SER A 46 -17.05 6.52 -15.42
C SER A 46 -16.40 5.24 -14.88
N LEU A 47 -15.09 5.26 -14.61
CA LEU A 47 -14.39 4.13 -14.00
C LEU A 47 -14.84 3.88 -12.57
N VAL A 48 -14.94 4.93 -11.77
CA VAL A 48 -15.42 4.86 -10.38
C VAL A 48 -16.86 4.31 -10.33
N ASP A 49 -17.75 4.87 -11.15
CA ASP A 49 -19.14 4.41 -11.24
C ASP A 49 -19.20 2.92 -11.60
N ALA A 50 -18.37 2.46 -12.57
CA ALA A 50 -18.31 1.06 -12.97
C ALA A 50 -17.75 0.13 -11.87
N CYS A 51 -16.84 0.59 -11.02
CA CYS A 51 -16.40 -0.14 -9.83
C CYS A 51 -17.55 -0.28 -8.84
N HIS A 52 -18.21 0.83 -8.52
CA HIS A 52 -19.32 0.84 -7.56
C HIS A 52 -20.52 -0.01 -8.03
N GLU A 53 -20.86 -0.01 -9.33
CA GLU A 53 -21.90 -0.87 -9.89
C GLU A 53 -21.63 -2.38 -9.67
N GLN A 54 -20.36 -2.76 -9.55
CA GLN A 54 -19.93 -4.13 -9.24
C GLN A 54 -19.74 -4.39 -7.74
N GLY A 55 -19.92 -3.37 -6.90
CA GLY A 55 -19.69 -3.44 -5.46
C GLY A 55 -18.21 -3.36 -5.05
N ASP A 56 -17.35 -2.98 -5.98
CA ASP A 56 -15.91 -2.80 -5.75
C ASP A 56 -15.61 -1.44 -5.15
N LEU A 57 -14.41 -1.32 -4.56
CA LEU A 57 -13.87 -0.07 -4.06
C LEU A 57 -12.88 0.53 -5.06
N PHE A 58 -12.81 1.85 -5.06
CA PHE A 58 -11.89 2.60 -5.91
C PHE A 58 -11.06 3.58 -5.08
N GLY A 59 -9.77 3.71 -5.42
CA GLY A 59 -8.89 4.70 -4.82
C GLY A 59 -7.77 5.16 -5.73
N THR A 60 -7.15 6.25 -5.35
CA THR A 60 -6.06 6.89 -6.09
C THR A 60 -4.72 6.75 -5.38
N HIS A 61 -3.66 6.79 -6.18
CA HIS A 61 -2.29 6.95 -5.73
C HIS A 61 -1.90 8.41 -5.75
N ASP A 62 -1.54 8.95 -4.62
CA ASP A 62 -1.04 10.32 -4.44
C ASP A 62 0.25 10.32 -3.62
N GLN A 63 1.07 11.36 -3.75
CA GLN A 63 2.32 11.49 -3.01
C GLN A 63 2.56 12.97 -2.67
N TYR A 64 2.90 13.30 -1.43
CA TYR A 64 3.02 14.67 -0.91
C TYR A 64 4.35 14.92 -0.17
N ARG A 65 5.36 14.11 -0.47
CA ARG A 65 6.73 14.28 0.02
C ARG A 65 7.68 14.73 -1.07
N ASP A 66 7.69 14.06 -2.21
CA ASP A 66 8.50 14.47 -3.35
C ASP A 66 7.97 15.77 -3.93
N TYR A 67 8.88 16.66 -4.29
CA TYR A 67 8.55 17.98 -4.80
C TYR A 67 9.33 18.24 -6.08
N TYR A 68 8.67 18.00 -7.20
CA TYR A 68 9.29 18.16 -8.52
C TYR A 68 9.51 19.62 -8.88
N PHE A 69 10.70 19.93 -9.42
CA PHE A 69 10.96 21.29 -9.94
C PHE A 69 10.07 21.66 -11.11
N ALA A 70 9.53 20.67 -11.82
CA ALA A 70 8.55 20.87 -12.88
C ALA A 70 7.10 21.05 -12.37
N ALA A 71 6.86 20.83 -11.08
CA ALA A 71 5.53 21.02 -10.49
C ALA A 71 5.09 22.48 -10.67
N ARG A 72 3.82 22.67 -11.02
CA ARG A 72 3.26 24.01 -11.31
C ARG A 72 3.35 24.96 -10.10
N THR A 73 3.24 24.41 -8.89
CA THR A 73 3.33 25.18 -7.64
C THR A 73 4.72 25.12 -7.01
N PHE A 74 5.76 24.69 -7.76
CA PHE A 74 7.10 24.64 -7.21
C PHE A 74 7.57 26.01 -6.74
N ASP A 75 7.90 26.08 -5.47
CA ASP A 75 8.56 27.22 -4.84
C ASP A 75 9.66 26.69 -3.91
N PRO A 76 10.93 27.05 -4.11
CA PRO A 76 12.01 26.54 -3.26
C PRO A 76 11.88 26.96 -1.79
N ARG A 77 11.00 27.91 -1.46
CA ARG A 77 10.68 28.28 -0.08
C ARG A 77 9.80 27.22 0.62
N ASN A 78 9.10 26.38 -0.15
CA ASN A 78 8.26 25.31 0.39
C ASN A 78 9.03 23.99 0.60
N ALA A 79 10.26 23.93 0.10
CA ALA A 79 11.11 22.75 0.25
C ALA A 79 11.77 22.69 1.62
N ILE A 80 12.06 21.49 2.11
CA ILE A 80 12.84 21.31 3.33
C ILE A 80 14.23 21.95 3.20
N ARG A 81 14.80 22.30 4.35
CA ARG A 81 16.21 22.70 4.48
C ARG A 81 16.90 21.78 5.45
N LEU A 82 18.04 21.26 5.06
CA LEU A 82 18.93 20.52 5.95
C LEU A 82 19.53 21.42 7.03
N ALA A 83 20.19 20.84 8.03
CA ALA A 83 20.77 21.59 9.14
C ALA A 83 21.81 22.67 8.70
N ASP A 84 22.47 22.45 7.55
CA ASP A 84 23.39 23.41 6.93
C ASP A 84 22.71 24.49 6.07
N GLY A 85 21.37 24.47 5.99
CA GLY A 85 20.56 25.38 5.20
C GLY A 85 20.40 25.01 3.73
N THR A 86 21.03 23.92 3.26
CA THR A 86 20.92 23.47 1.88
C THR A 86 19.56 22.78 1.61
N MET A 87 19.11 22.81 0.35
CA MET A 87 17.96 22.06 -0.13
C MET A 87 18.46 20.74 -0.71
N PRO A 88 18.01 19.57 -0.20
CA PRO A 88 18.37 18.29 -0.81
C PRO A 88 17.77 18.18 -2.21
N GLU A 89 18.49 17.55 -3.12
CA GLU A 89 18.03 17.33 -4.50
C GLU A 89 18.39 15.92 -4.96
N HIS A 90 17.50 15.35 -5.75
CA HIS A 90 17.75 14.09 -6.48
C HIS A 90 16.96 14.03 -7.79
N ALA A 91 17.16 12.97 -8.58
CA ALA A 91 16.48 12.75 -9.85
C ALA A 91 16.34 11.23 -10.10
N MET A 92 15.78 10.52 -9.10
CA MET A 92 15.69 9.06 -9.16
C MET A 92 14.52 8.58 -10.02
N TRP A 93 13.45 9.37 -10.09
CA TRP A 93 12.19 8.97 -10.71
C TRP A 93 11.98 9.64 -12.08
N ALA A 94 11.03 9.12 -12.85
CA ALA A 94 10.78 9.54 -14.22
C ALA A 94 10.40 11.03 -14.38
N GLY A 95 9.81 11.64 -13.35
CA GLY A 95 9.47 13.08 -13.33
C GLY A 95 10.67 14.03 -13.30
N GLY A 96 11.88 13.52 -13.10
CA GLY A 96 13.13 14.27 -13.18
C GLY A 96 13.59 14.87 -11.86
N ARG A 97 14.20 16.07 -11.90
CA ARG A 97 14.76 16.73 -10.70
C ARG A 97 13.68 17.06 -9.68
N GLN A 98 13.95 16.73 -8.44
CA GLN A 98 13.05 16.95 -7.32
C GLN A 98 13.81 17.22 -6.02
N THR A 99 13.12 17.77 -5.07
CA THR A 99 13.48 17.95 -3.67
C THR A 99 12.36 17.32 -2.81
N TYR A 100 12.28 17.67 -1.55
CA TYR A 100 11.19 17.27 -0.67
C TYR A 100 10.36 18.48 -0.24
N LEU A 101 9.04 18.36 -0.36
CA LEU A 101 8.08 19.30 0.20
C LEU A 101 8.18 19.24 1.73
N CYS A 102 8.20 20.39 2.41
CA CYS A 102 8.07 20.38 3.85
C CYS A 102 6.69 19.83 4.25
N ALA A 103 6.66 18.81 5.10
CA ALA A 103 5.40 18.16 5.50
C ALA A 103 4.43 19.12 6.21
N GLU A 104 4.89 20.24 6.73
CA GLU A 104 4.05 21.34 7.25
C GLU A 104 3.00 21.80 6.21
N LEU A 105 3.32 21.69 4.92
CA LEU A 105 2.47 22.14 3.82
C LEU A 105 1.65 21.01 3.18
N ALA A 106 1.98 19.75 3.45
CA ALA A 106 1.33 18.59 2.85
C ALA A 106 -0.21 18.56 3.08
N PRO A 107 -0.74 18.90 4.28
CA PRO A 107 -2.18 18.93 4.50
C PRO A 107 -2.94 19.88 3.58
N ASP A 108 -2.36 21.02 3.21
CA ASP A 108 -3.00 21.98 2.33
C ASP A 108 -3.10 21.45 0.89
N TYR A 109 -2.08 20.75 0.42
CA TYR A 109 -2.12 20.08 -0.88
C TYR A 109 -3.13 18.93 -0.90
N VAL A 110 -3.19 18.12 0.15
CA VAL A 110 -4.19 17.05 0.30
C VAL A 110 -5.60 17.63 0.25
N ARG A 111 -5.91 18.64 1.08
CA ARG A 111 -7.21 19.32 1.08
C ARG A 111 -7.58 19.87 -0.29
N ARG A 112 -6.66 20.55 -0.96
CA ARG A 112 -6.85 21.10 -2.30
C ARG A 112 -7.22 20.00 -3.30
N ASN A 113 -6.41 18.96 -3.37
CA ASN A 113 -6.53 17.93 -4.39
C ASN A 113 -7.80 17.10 -4.19
N PHE A 114 -8.08 16.64 -3.00
CA PHE A 114 -9.27 15.83 -2.72
C PHE A 114 -10.57 16.63 -2.78
N SER A 115 -10.54 17.92 -2.40
CA SER A 115 -11.70 18.80 -2.62
C SER A 115 -12.00 18.97 -4.10
N GLU A 116 -11.01 19.15 -4.95
CA GLU A 116 -11.20 19.27 -6.40
C GLU A 116 -11.79 17.99 -7.01
N ILE A 117 -11.25 16.80 -6.65
CA ILE A 117 -11.80 15.51 -7.08
C ILE A 117 -13.30 15.43 -6.75
N ALA A 118 -13.67 15.82 -5.53
CA ALA A 118 -15.07 15.80 -5.08
C ALA A 118 -15.97 16.74 -5.90
N THR A 119 -15.46 17.91 -6.35
CA THR A 119 -16.25 18.86 -7.18
C THR A 119 -16.63 18.26 -8.53
N HIS A 120 -15.90 17.26 -9.02
CA HIS A 120 -16.22 16.52 -10.25
C HIS A 120 -17.20 15.36 -10.04
N GLY A 121 -17.77 15.23 -8.83
CA GLY A 121 -18.72 14.17 -8.49
C GLY A 121 -18.09 12.78 -8.41
N ILE A 122 -16.80 12.70 -8.13
CA ILE A 122 -16.05 11.48 -7.97
C ILE A 122 -16.01 11.13 -6.48
N ALA A 123 -16.57 9.97 -6.13
CA ALA A 123 -16.58 9.44 -4.77
C ALA A 123 -15.46 8.41 -4.63
N LEU A 124 -14.39 8.79 -3.92
CA LEU A 124 -13.31 7.88 -3.59
C LEU A 124 -13.65 7.07 -2.33
N ASP A 125 -13.35 5.76 -2.36
CA ASP A 125 -13.47 4.91 -1.18
C ASP A 125 -12.16 4.84 -0.40
N CYS A 126 -11.04 4.90 -1.11
CA CYS A 126 -9.70 4.79 -0.56
C CYS A 126 -8.76 5.85 -1.15
N ALA A 127 -7.68 6.11 -0.45
CA ALA A 127 -6.56 6.90 -0.97
C ALA A 127 -5.24 6.33 -0.44
N TYR A 128 -4.30 6.17 -1.34
CA TYR A 128 -2.94 5.77 -1.04
C TYR A 128 -2.03 6.99 -1.08
N LEU A 129 -1.50 7.37 0.09
CA LEU A 129 -0.50 8.42 0.19
C LEU A 129 0.89 7.78 0.26
N ASP A 130 1.53 7.75 -0.90
CA ASP A 130 2.82 7.10 -1.10
C ASP A 130 3.93 7.71 -0.24
N VAL A 131 4.94 6.93 0.08
CA VAL A 131 6.17 7.22 0.84
C VAL A 131 6.00 7.77 2.26
N PHE A 132 4.79 7.96 2.76
CA PHE A 132 4.61 8.55 4.09
C PHE A 132 5.06 7.61 5.20
N THR A 133 4.87 6.30 5.05
CA THR A 133 5.13 5.31 6.09
C THR A 133 6.42 4.49 5.88
N CYS A 134 7.00 4.50 4.68
CA CYS A 134 8.26 3.79 4.39
C CYS A 134 9.52 4.63 4.67
N ASN A 135 9.37 5.94 4.82
CA ASN A 135 10.49 6.84 5.07
C ASN A 135 10.48 7.38 6.50
N GLU A 136 11.65 7.60 7.05
CA GLU A 136 11.81 8.38 8.27
C GLU A 136 11.18 9.77 8.10
N GLY A 137 10.68 10.34 9.21
CA GLY A 137 10.19 11.71 9.21
C GLY A 137 11.30 12.68 8.79
N ASP A 138 10.97 13.57 7.85
CA ASP A 138 11.89 14.61 7.41
C ASP A 138 12.05 15.68 8.49
N GLU A 139 13.26 16.23 8.63
CA GLU A 139 13.52 17.42 9.45
C GLU A 139 13.69 18.62 8.54
N CYS A 140 13.24 19.80 9.00
CA CYS A 140 13.38 21.04 8.25
C CYS A 140 13.97 22.15 9.10
N SER A 141 15.05 22.77 8.67
CA SER A 141 15.68 23.91 9.34
C SER A 141 15.23 25.28 8.80
N HIS A 142 14.30 25.31 7.82
CA HIS A 142 13.80 26.56 7.24
C HIS A 142 13.15 27.44 8.31
N PRO A 143 13.48 28.75 8.39
CA PRO A 143 13.02 29.61 9.50
C PRO A 143 11.49 29.78 9.56
N GLU A 144 10.78 29.73 8.44
CA GLU A 144 9.33 29.94 8.37
C GLU A 144 8.51 28.67 8.62
N HIS A 145 9.11 27.48 8.43
CA HIS A 145 8.46 26.19 8.65
C HIS A 145 9.46 25.15 9.19
N ARG A 146 10.13 25.54 10.29
CA ARG A 146 11.01 24.61 11.01
C ARG A 146 10.19 23.45 11.52
N MET A 147 10.70 22.24 11.30
CA MET A 147 9.98 21.01 11.61
C MET A 147 10.94 19.95 12.11
N THR A 148 10.61 19.31 13.21
CA THR A 148 11.26 18.11 13.72
C THR A 148 10.67 16.87 13.06
N ARG A 149 11.36 15.74 13.16
CA ARG A 149 10.86 14.44 12.68
C ARG A 149 9.49 14.09 13.26
N ARG A 150 9.28 14.36 14.54
CA ARG A 150 7.99 14.13 15.20
C ARG A 150 6.87 14.99 14.58
N GLU A 151 7.11 16.26 14.39
CA GLU A 151 6.15 17.15 13.74
C GLU A 151 5.87 16.73 12.31
N CYS A 152 6.85 16.20 11.58
CA CYS A 152 6.65 15.60 10.26
C CYS A 152 5.63 14.47 10.31
N TYR A 153 5.76 13.54 11.26
CA TYR A 153 4.78 12.47 11.44
C TYR A 153 3.39 13.00 11.81
N GLU A 154 3.32 14.00 12.66
CA GLU A 154 2.06 14.65 13.04
C GLU A 154 1.36 15.28 11.82
N ARG A 155 2.12 15.94 10.91
CA ARG A 155 1.57 16.51 9.67
C ARG A 155 1.13 15.44 8.65
N ARG A 156 1.90 14.35 8.53
CA ARG A 156 1.50 13.20 7.70
C ARG A 156 0.22 12.55 8.25
N ALA A 157 0.12 12.39 9.57
CA ALA A 157 -1.09 11.87 10.21
C ALA A 157 -2.30 12.79 9.97
N GLU A 158 -2.14 14.12 10.01
CA GLU A 158 -3.21 15.08 9.68
C GLU A 158 -3.76 14.88 8.26
N CYS A 159 -2.90 14.50 7.29
CA CYS A 159 -3.36 14.14 5.95
C CYS A 159 -4.29 12.92 5.97
N PHE A 160 -3.91 11.86 6.69
CA PHE A 160 -4.75 10.66 6.85
C PHE A 160 -6.05 10.97 7.58
N GLU A 161 -5.99 11.70 8.68
CA GLU A 161 -7.16 12.10 9.47
C GLU A 161 -8.16 12.92 8.65
N TYR A 162 -7.68 13.83 7.80
CA TYR A 162 -8.52 14.58 6.87
C TYR A 162 -9.29 13.64 5.94
N LEU A 163 -8.62 12.65 5.35
CA LEU A 163 -9.24 11.68 4.44
C LEU A 163 -10.28 10.82 5.17
N LEU A 164 -9.94 10.28 6.34
CA LEU A 164 -10.86 9.51 7.18
C LEU A 164 -12.10 10.32 7.56
N ALA A 165 -11.95 11.59 7.91
CA ALA A 165 -13.07 12.49 8.23
C ALA A 165 -14.01 12.72 7.03
N HIS A 166 -13.54 12.47 5.80
CA HIS A 166 -14.34 12.52 4.57
C HIS A 166 -14.82 11.13 4.10
N GLY A 167 -14.64 10.08 4.92
CA GLY A 167 -15.09 8.72 4.61
C GLY A 167 -14.15 7.98 3.63
N ILE A 168 -12.94 8.48 3.41
CA ILE A 168 -11.96 7.88 2.51
C ILE A 168 -10.98 7.06 3.36
N LEU A 169 -10.92 5.74 3.12
CA LEU A 169 -10.00 4.83 3.80
C LEU A 169 -8.56 5.11 3.38
N THR A 170 -7.68 5.20 4.34
CA THR A 170 -6.30 5.62 4.13
C THR A 170 -5.36 4.44 4.00
N SER A 171 -4.41 4.57 3.09
CA SER A 171 -3.29 3.65 2.95
C SER A 171 -1.99 4.38 2.66
N SER A 172 -0.88 3.69 2.85
CA SER A 172 0.45 4.14 2.49
C SER A 172 1.35 2.93 2.19
N GLU A 173 2.61 3.15 1.92
CA GLU A 173 3.50 2.13 1.35
C GLU A 173 3.72 0.96 2.32
N GLU A 174 4.14 1.23 3.54
CA GLU A 174 4.48 0.22 4.54
C GLU A 174 3.73 0.44 5.86
N VAL A 175 3.93 -0.46 6.80
CA VAL A 175 3.43 -0.29 8.18
C VAL A 175 4.39 0.57 9.00
N SER A 176 3.82 1.40 9.87
CA SER A 176 4.59 2.17 10.84
C SER A 176 3.75 2.42 12.09
N ASP A 177 4.38 2.37 13.27
CA ASP A 177 3.71 2.52 14.56
C ASP A 177 3.05 3.89 14.75
N TRP A 178 3.71 4.97 14.28
CA TRP A 178 3.14 6.31 14.37
C TRP A 178 1.87 6.50 13.56
N ALA A 179 1.69 5.70 12.47
CA ALA A 179 0.55 5.82 11.58
C ALA A 179 -0.68 4.99 12.02
N VAL A 180 -0.52 4.04 12.93
CA VAL A 180 -1.58 3.13 13.38
C VAL A 180 -2.92 3.81 13.68
N PRO A 181 -2.99 5.00 14.33
CA PRO A 181 -4.27 5.64 14.62
C PRO A 181 -5.04 6.13 13.38
N SER A 182 -4.38 6.28 12.23
CA SER A 182 -4.96 6.91 11.05
C SER A 182 -4.70 6.15 9.73
N LEU A 183 -4.02 5.00 9.78
CA LEU A 183 -3.74 4.14 8.64
C LEU A 183 -4.63 2.90 8.68
N VAL A 184 -5.44 2.68 7.65
CA VAL A 184 -6.36 1.53 7.57
C VAL A 184 -5.65 0.29 7.02
N PHE A 185 -4.85 0.47 5.97
CA PHE A 185 -4.08 -0.61 5.37
C PHE A 185 -2.76 -0.09 4.77
N CYS A 186 -1.79 -0.96 4.58
CA CYS A 186 -0.57 -0.66 3.84
C CYS A 186 -0.67 -1.19 2.41
N HIS A 187 0.26 -0.77 1.53
CA HIS A 187 0.38 -1.30 0.18
C HIS A 187 1.29 -2.52 0.15
N TYR A 188 2.38 -2.46 0.89
CA TYR A 188 3.31 -3.57 1.04
C TYR A 188 3.33 -4.10 2.48
N ALA A 189 3.08 -5.40 2.61
CA ALA A 189 3.42 -6.14 3.81
C ALA A 189 4.96 -6.22 3.96
N PRO A 190 5.51 -6.59 5.13
CA PRO A 190 6.96 -6.62 5.35
C PRO A 190 7.62 -7.80 4.62
N TYR A 191 7.82 -7.65 3.33
CA TYR A 191 8.49 -8.64 2.48
C TYR A 191 10.00 -8.69 2.72
N ASP A 192 10.59 -9.87 2.51
CA ASP A 192 12.03 -10.07 2.57
C ASP A 192 12.84 -9.11 1.68
N PHE A 193 12.34 -8.80 0.49
CA PHE A 193 13.07 -7.96 -0.47
C PHE A 193 13.19 -6.50 -0.02
N GLN A 194 12.29 -6.03 0.84
CA GLN A 194 12.39 -4.69 1.45
C GLN A 194 13.46 -4.63 2.53
N MET A 195 13.82 -5.78 3.11
CA MET A 195 14.77 -5.88 4.22
C MET A 195 16.19 -6.20 3.75
N ARG A 196 16.41 -6.58 2.50
CA ARG A 196 17.72 -6.95 1.94
C ARG A 196 17.76 -6.79 0.43
N SER A 197 18.96 -6.61 -0.13
CA SER A 197 19.17 -6.73 -1.58
C SER A 197 18.83 -8.15 -2.07
N PRO A 198 18.25 -8.32 -3.27
CA PRO A 198 17.82 -9.63 -3.78
C PRO A 198 18.90 -10.71 -3.76
N ASP A 199 20.16 -10.34 -4.01
CA ASP A 199 21.31 -11.25 -4.06
C ASP A 199 22.04 -11.39 -2.71
N ALA A 200 21.62 -10.67 -1.68
CA ALA A 200 22.24 -10.77 -0.37
C ALA A 200 21.78 -12.03 0.37
N PRO A 201 22.64 -12.69 1.13
CA PRO A 201 22.24 -13.82 1.95
C PRO A 201 21.23 -13.37 3.00
N ARG A 202 20.27 -14.25 3.33
CA ARG A 202 19.32 -14.02 4.43
C ARG A 202 20.09 -14.01 5.76
N HIS A 203 19.98 -12.92 6.51
CA HIS A 203 20.66 -12.75 7.80
C HIS A 203 19.76 -12.98 9.03
N GLY A 204 18.61 -13.52 8.85
CA GLY A 204 17.66 -13.77 9.94
C GLY A 204 16.42 -14.50 9.44
N ILE A 205 15.51 -14.71 10.35
CA ILE A 205 14.24 -15.36 10.09
C ILE A 205 13.16 -14.33 10.33
N PRO A 206 12.27 -14.08 9.34
CA PRO A 206 11.16 -13.17 9.53
C PRO A 206 10.23 -13.68 10.65
N VAL A 207 9.99 -12.85 11.64
CA VAL A 207 8.98 -13.06 12.67
C VAL A 207 7.94 -11.96 12.59
N PRO A 208 6.65 -12.22 12.84
CA PRO A 208 5.58 -11.23 12.69
C PRO A 208 5.52 -10.25 13.87
N LEU A 209 6.65 -9.62 14.21
CA LEU A 209 6.78 -8.78 15.40
C LEU A 209 5.79 -7.61 15.40
N TYR A 210 5.61 -6.93 14.25
CA TYR A 210 4.63 -5.87 14.12
C TYR A 210 3.20 -6.38 14.38
N ASN A 211 2.86 -7.56 13.85
CA ASN A 211 1.54 -8.15 13.99
C ASN A 211 1.26 -8.68 15.41
N LEU A 212 2.28 -9.06 16.17
CA LEU A 212 2.11 -9.38 17.60
C LEU A 212 1.66 -8.16 18.43
N VAL A 213 1.77 -6.95 17.88
CA VAL A 213 1.40 -5.71 18.57
C VAL A 213 0.20 -5.03 17.91
N TYR A 214 0.09 -5.04 16.56
CA TYR A 214 -0.83 -4.20 15.80
C TYR A 214 -1.64 -4.94 14.74
N HIS A 215 -1.74 -6.28 14.81
CA HIS A 215 -2.42 -7.06 13.77
C HIS A 215 -3.88 -6.64 13.55
N ASP A 216 -4.60 -6.34 14.62
CA ASP A 216 -6.00 -5.93 14.62
C ASP A 216 -6.21 -4.44 14.28
N CYS A 217 -5.13 -3.70 14.04
CA CYS A 217 -5.17 -2.25 13.80
C CYS A 217 -5.01 -1.88 12.32
N VAL A 218 -4.16 -2.59 11.58
CA VAL A 218 -3.80 -2.24 10.18
C VAL A 218 -3.81 -3.47 9.30
N ILE A 219 -4.58 -3.41 8.21
CA ILE A 219 -4.65 -4.50 7.22
C ILE A 219 -3.36 -4.51 6.39
N GLN A 220 -2.74 -5.68 6.26
CA GLN A 220 -1.53 -5.89 5.48
C GLN A 220 -1.81 -6.83 4.30
N PRO A 221 -1.91 -6.29 3.08
CA PRO A 221 -2.04 -7.08 1.87
C PRO A 221 -0.72 -7.76 1.49
N TRP A 222 -0.81 -9.02 1.07
CA TRP A 222 0.31 -9.81 0.59
C TRP A 222 0.11 -10.21 -0.87
N MET A 223 1.15 -10.04 -1.68
CA MET A 223 1.16 -10.53 -3.07
C MET A 223 1.02 -12.04 -3.11
N MET A 224 0.31 -12.53 -4.11
CA MET A 224 0.15 -13.99 -4.29
C MET A 224 1.23 -14.59 -5.18
N ASP A 225 2.27 -13.87 -5.49
CA ASP A 225 3.36 -14.34 -6.32
C ASP A 225 4.28 -15.30 -5.57
N ARG A 226 4.86 -16.22 -6.35
CA ARG A 226 6.03 -17.01 -5.91
C ARG A 226 7.29 -16.32 -6.38
N VAL A 227 8.18 -16.05 -5.46
CA VAL A 227 9.49 -15.49 -5.80
C VAL A 227 10.36 -16.59 -6.37
N ALA A 228 10.99 -16.36 -7.53
CA ALA A 228 11.93 -17.32 -8.12
C ALA A 228 13.07 -17.63 -7.13
N GLY A 229 13.17 -18.91 -6.72
CA GLY A 229 14.15 -19.36 -5.72
C GLY A 229 13.87 -18.91 -4.29
N GLY A 230 12.69 -18.39 -4.01
CA GLY A 230 12.26 -17.90 -2.68
C GLY A 230 10.99 -18.58 -2.16
N ASP A 231 10.54 -18.07 -1.03
CA ASP A 231 9.34 -18.56 -0.37
C ASP A 231 8.07 -18.15 -1.12
N ASP A 232 7.03 -18.94 -0.93
CA ASP A 232 5.69 -18.61 -1.38
C ASP A 232 5.08 -17.55 -0.45
N TYR A 233 4.82 -16.35 -0.97
CA TYR A 233 4.23 -15.26 -0.18
C TYR A 233 2.84 -15.56 0.35
N MET A 234 2.10 -16.48 -0.25
CA MET A 234 0.83 -16.95 0.29
C MET A 234 1.01 -17.57 1.70
N LEU A 235 2.12 -18.26 1.96
CA LEU A 235 2.40 -18.81 3.30
C LEU A 235 2.58 -17.69 4.33
N TYR A 236 3.28 -16.63 3.98
CA TYR A 236 3.41 -15.46 4.85
C TYR A 236 2.07 -14.75 5.05
N ALA A 237 1.27 -14.59 3.99
CA ALA A 237 -0.07 -14.02 4.09
C ALA A 237 -0.94 -14.80 5.08
N LEU A 238 -0.94 -16.13 5.00
CA LEU A 238 -1.69 -16.99 5.92
C LEU A 238 -1.13 -16.93 7.34
N LEU A 239 0.19 -17.03 7.50
CA LEU A 239 0.84 -16.99 8.81
C LEU A 239 0.57 -15.67 9.55
N ASN A 240 0.48 -14.57 8.79
CA ASN A 240 0.22 -13.23 9.31
C ASN A 240 -1.26 -12.86 9.35
N GLY A 241 -2.19 -13.70 8.89
CA GLY A 241 -3.62 -13.36 8.82
C GLY A 241 -3.92 -12.18 7.89
N GLY A 242 -3.01 -11.90 6.96
CA GLY A 242 -3.06 -10.74 6.07
C GLY A 242 -4.11 -10.84 4.96
N ALA A 243 -4.36 -9.73 4.27
CA ALA A 243 -5.25 -9.69 3.10
C ALA A 243 -4.53 -10.17 1.84
N PRO A 244 -5.24 -10.65 0.81
CA PRO A 244 -4.62 -10.98 -0.48
C PRO A 244 -4.42 -9.72 -1.32
N TYR A 245 -3.35 -9.73 -2.12
CA TYR A 245 -3.07 -8.70 -3.11
C TYR A 245 -2.92 -9.34 -4.50
N LEU A 246 -3.91 -9.11 -5.36
CA LEU A 246 -3.90 -9.54 -6.75
C LEU A 246 -3.25 -8.47 -7.62
N ILE A 247 -1.98 -8.67 -7.98
CA ILE A 247 -1.28 -7.74 -8.86
C ILE A 247 -1.66 -8.00 -10.30
N ARG A 248 -2.15 -6.95 -10.96
CA ARG A 248 -2.39 -6.91 -12.40
C ARG A 248 -1.96 -5.55 -12.91
N ASP A 249 -0.68 -5.44 -13.11
CA ASP A 249 -0.04 -4.24 -13.61
C ASP A 249 0.23 -4.38 -15.10
N ALA A 250 -0.63 -3.78 -15.91
CA ALA A 250 -0.49 -3.80 -17.36
C ALA A 250 0.73 -3.02 -17.83
N ALA A 251 1.13 -1.96 -17.13
CA ALA A 251 2.27 -1.11 -17.51
C ALA A 251 3.60 -1.84 -17.37
N TYR A 252 3.75 -2.61 -16.29
CA TYR A 252 4.98 -3.38 -16.04
C TYR A 252 4.96 -4.78 -16.66
N ALA A 253 3.79 -5.31 -16.93
CA ALA A 253 3.65 -6.65 -17.53
C ALA A 253 3.82 -6.66 -19.05
N GLY A 254 3.95 -5.52 -19.71
CA GLY A 254 4.05 -5.42 -21.16
C GLY A 254 2.80 -5.97 -21.88
N MET A 255 1.64 -5.81 -21.26
CA MET A 255 0.38 -6.36 -21.76
C MET A 255 -0.38 -5.33 -22.58
N ASP A 256 0.01 -5.21 -23.83
CA ASP A 256 -0.80 -4.52 -24.82
C ASP A 256 -1.92 -5.46 -25.29
N GLY A 257 -3.13 -5.22 -24.85
CA GLY A 257 -4.30 -5.86 -25.43
C GLY A 257 -4.92 -7.02 -24.63
N ASP A 258 -5.58 -7.90 -25.35
CA ASP A 258 -6.45 -8.95 -24.79
C ASP A 258 -5.69 -9.97 -23.94
N MET A 259 -6.34 -10.42 -22.88
CA MET A 259 -5.85 -11.47 -22.00
C MET A 259 -5.68 -12.77 -22.77
N ASN A 260 -4.44 -13.15 -23.06
CA ASN A 260 -4.14 -14.44 -23.70
C ASN A 260 -4.38 -15.63 -22.75
N ALA A 261 -4.40 -16.86 -23.28
CA ALA A 261 -4.72 -18.06 -22.51
C ALA A 261 -3.76 -18.31 -21.34
N ALA A 262 -2.46 -18.02 -21.49
CA ALA A 262 -1.47 -18.22 -20.43
C ALA A 262 -1.68 -17.21 -19.29
N LEU A 263 -1.92 -15.95 -19.62
CA LEU A 263 -2.23 -14.92 -18.64
C LEU A 263 -3.55 -15.22 -17.92
N ARG A 264 -4.57 -15.68 -18.67
CA ARG A 264 -5.84 -16.07 -18.09
C ARG A 264 -5.67 -17.20 -17.07
N ALA A 265 -4.98 -18.27 -17.42
CA ALA A 265 -4.72 -19.40 -16.53
C ALA A 265 -3.93 -18.96 -15.26
N ARG A 266 -2.93 -18.10 -15.43
CA ARG A 266 -2.20 -17.52 -14.30
C ARG A 266 -3.14 -16.69 -13.41
N THR A 267 -3.97 -15.85 -13.99
CA THR A 267 -4.91 -15.00 -13.24
C THR A 267 -5.94 -15.83 -12.47
N GLU A 268 -6.48 -16.91 -13.09
CA GLU A 268 -7.39 -17.84 -12.43
C GLU A 268 -6.72 -18.49 -11.20
N ASN A 269 -5.50 -19.00 -11.34
CA ASN A 269 -4.73 -19.55 -10.22
C ASN A 269 -4.51 -18.51 -9.10
N ASP A 270 -4.16 -17.27 -9.44
CA ASP A 270 -3.92 -16.24 -8.44
C ASP A 270 -5.22 -15.82 -7.73
N ILE A 271 -6.36 -15.82 -8.45
CA ILE A 271 -7.68 -15.58 -7.85
C ILE A 271 -8.05 -16.70 -6.86
N GLU A 272 -7.78 -17.97 -7.19
CA GLU A 272 -7.99 -19.10 -6.27
C GLU A 272 -7.14 -18.95 -5.00
N ARG A 273 -5.87 -18.58 -5.13
CA ARG A 273 -4.97 -18.32 -4.01
C ARG A 273 -5.44 -17.13 -3.17
N CYS A 274 -5.85 -16.05 -3.81
CA CYS A 274 -6.46 -14.89 -3.14
C CYS A 274 -7.73 -15.30 -2.36
N ALA A 275 -8.56 -16.19 -2.91
CA ALA A 275 -9.77 -16.64 -2.25
C ALA A 275 -9.49 -17.40 -0.94
N VAL A 276 -8.44 -18.23 -0.91
CA VAL A 276 -7.98 -18.94 0.31
C VAL A 276 -7.55 -17.92 1.38
N VAL A 277 -6.66 -17.00 1.02
CA VAL A 277 -6.16 -15.97 1.94
C VAL A 277 -7.29 -15.07 2.42
N ALA A 278 -8.17 -14.61 1.52
CA ALA A 278 -9.35 -13.80 1.88
C ALA A 278 -10.30 -14.56 2.80
N GLY A 279 -10.42 -15.88 2.65
CA GLY A 279 -11.22 -16.73 3.53
C GLY A 279 -10.73 -16.69 4.97
N LEU A 280 -9.43 -16.83 5.18
CA LEU A 280 -8.81 -16.69 6.49
C LEU A 280 -8.88 -15.26 7.00
N HIS A 281 -8.52 -14.27 6.16
CA HIS A 281 -8.51 -12.85 6.54
C HIS A 281 -9.88 -12.36 7.04
N ARG A 282 -10.98 -12.74 6.38
CA ARG A 282 -12.34 -12.39 6.87
C ARG A 282 -12.61 -12.87 8.29
N ARG A 283 -11.94 -13.91 8.74
CA ARG A 283 -12.09 -14.45 10.07
C ARG A 283 -11.16 -13.81 11.09
N VAL A 284 -9.89 -13.61 10.72
CA VAL A 284 -8.84 -13.20 11.66
C VAL A 284 -8.30 -11.80 11.45
N GLY A 285 -8.61 -11.14 10.35
CA GLY A 285 -7.97 -9.87 9.96
C GLY A 285 -8.14 -8.71 10.95
N MET A 286 -9.16 -8.78 11.82
CA MET A 286 -9.39 -7.82 12.91
C MET A 286 -9.31 -8.48 14.29
N GLN A 287 -8.57 -9.58 14.40
CA GLN A 287 -8.28 -10.28 15.67
C GLN A 287 -6.86 -9.97 16.09
N GLU A 288 -6.60 -9.92 17.39
CA GLU A 288 -5.21 -9.90 17.89
C GLU A 288 -4.46 -11.16 17.47
N LEU A 289 -3.21 -11.04 17.05
CA LEU A 289 -2.29 -12.15 16.92
C LEU A 289 -1.65 -12.37 18.30
N VAL A 290 -2.18 -13.34 19.05
CA VAL A 290 -1.85 -13.51 20.48
C VAL A 290 -0.62 -14.36 20.74
N ARG A 291 -0.17 -15.12 19.74
CA ARG A 291 1.01 -15.98 19.88
C ARG A 291 1.65 -16.30 18.53
N HIS A 292 2.98 -16.40 18.56
CA HIS A 292 3.78 -16.90 17.45
C HIS A 292 4.88 -17.84 17.97
N ASP A 293 5.01 -19.02 17.36
CA ASP A 293 5.95 -20.06 17.78
C ASP A 293 6.80 -20.55 16.59
N LEU A 294 8.02 -20.96 16.89
CA LEU A 294 8.85 -21.80 16.03
C LEU A 294 8.61 -23.26 16.45
N VAL A 295 7.91 -24.02 15.63
CA VAL A 295 7.45 -25.37 15.96
C VAL A 295 8.66 -26.32 16.07
N GLY A 296 8.81 -26.99 17.21
CA GLY A 296 9.97 -27.85 17.47
C GLY A 296 11.32 -27.11 17.52
N GLY A 297 11.31 -25.79 17.60
CA GLY A 297 12.50 -24.93 17.49
C GLY A 297 13.02 -24.77 16.08
N ASP A 298 12.27 -25.23 15.07
CA ASP A 298 12.63 -25.04 13.66
C ASP A 298 12.14 -23.67 13.16
N PRO A 299 13.04 -22.77 12.74
CA PRO A 299 12.68 -21.44 12.28
C PRO A 299 11.89 -21.42 10.96
N LEU A 300 11.93 -22.51 10.21
CA LEU A 300 11.18 -22.66 8.95
C LEU A 300 9.86 -23.40 9.13
N VAL A 301 9.48 -23.77 10.38
CA VAL A 301 8.14 -24.25 10.70
C VAL A 301 7.54 -23.31 11.75
N GLN A 302 6.67 -22.42 11.31
CA GLN A 302 6.15 -21.34 12.14
C GLN A 302 4.64 -21.50 12.37
N ARG A 303 4.18 -21.08 13.55
CA ARG A 303 2.76 -21.13 13.91
C ARG A 303 2.33 -19.82 14.55
N SER A 304 1.27 -19.24 14.00
CA SER A 304 0.55 -18.09 14.57
C SER A 304 -0.79 -18.53 15.16
N VAL A 305 -1.19 -17.89 16.26
CA VAL A 305 -2.48 -18.12 16.92
C VAL A 305 -3.18 -16.77 17.09
N PHE A 306 -4.45 -16.69 16.66
CA PHE A 306 -5.29 -15.50 16.75
C PHE A 306 -6.23 -15.58 17.96
N ALA A 307 -6.77 -14.44 18.40
CA ALA A 307 -7.58 -14.32 19.61
C ALA A 307 -8.85 -15.19 19.59
N ASP A 308 -9.40 -15.50 18.40
CA ASP A 308 -10.57 -16.40 18.26
C ASP A 308 -10.17 -17.90 18.39
N GLY A 309 -8.90 -18.20 18.63
CA GLY A 309 -8.35 -19.55 18.71
C GLY A 309 -7.98 -20.18 17.36
N THR A 310 -8.13 -19.45 16.25
CA THR A 310 -7.62 -19.90 14.95
C THR A 310 -6.10 -19.99 15.01
N ALA A 311 -5.55 -21.12 14.58
CA ALA A 311 -4.11 -21.32 14.46
C ALA A 311 -3.72 -21.61 13.02
N VAL A 312 -2.65 -21.00 12.56
CA VAL A 312 -2.06 -21.25 11.25
C VAL A 312 -0.64 -21.73 11.43
N THR A 313 -0.32 -22.89 10.88
CA THR A 313 1.04 -23.45 10.85
C THR A 313 1.51 -23.44 9.40
N CYS A 314 2.69 -22.88 9.14
CA CYS A 314 3.34 -22.89 7.83
C CYS A 314 4.67 -23.63 7.93
N ASP A 315 4.89 -24.57 7.00
CA ASP A 315 6.16 -25.28 6.80
C ASP A 315 6.81 -24.73 5.51
N PHE A 316 7.84 -23.92 5.67
CA PHE A 316 8.58 -23.32 4.57
C PHE A 316 9.57 -24.29 3.91
N HIS A 317 9.89 -25.45 4.53
CA HIS A 317 10.63 -26.52 3.85
C HIS A 317 9.75 -27.23 2.84
N ALA A 318 8.55 -27.64 3.29
CA ALA A 318 7.61 -28.39 2.48
C ALA A 318 6.73 -27.48 1.59
N GLN A 319 6.76 -26.15 1.80
CA GLN A 319 5.88 -25.16 1.16
C GLN A 319 4.40 -25.51 1.36
N THR A 320 4.02 -25.86 2.59
CA THR A 320 2.66 -26.25 2.99
C THR A 320 2.15 -25.45 4.16
N TYR A 321 0.85 -25.46 4.35
CA TYR A 321 0.19 -24.82 5.49
C TYR A 321 -0.95 -25.68 6.05
N GLU A 322 -1.28 -25.42 7.31
CA GLU A 322 -2.47 -25.96 7.98
C GLU A 322 -3.19 -24.83 8.73
N VAL A 323 -4.51 -24.80 8.61
CA VAL A 323 -5.37 -23.87 9.37
C VAL A 323 -6.27 -24.69 10.29
N ALA A 324 -6.07 -24.57 11.58
CA ALA A 324 -6.90 -25.19 12.61
C ALA A 324 -7.87 -24.15 13.21
N ALA A 325 -9.16 -24.48 13.25
CA ALA A 325 -10.18 -23.68 13.90
C ALA A 325 -10.44 -24.20 15.31
N ASN A 326 -10.37 -23.31 16.33
CA ASN A 326 -10.73 -23.61 17.74
C ASN A 326 -10.40 -25.02 18.28
N GLY A 327 -9.27 -25.14 18.97
CA GLY A 327 -9.14 -26.12 20.05
C GLY A 327 -8.81 -27.55 19.66
N SER A 328 -8.30 -27.86 18.48
CA SER A 328 -7.55 -29.12 18.30
C SER A 328 -6.13 -28.91 18.84
N HIS A 329 -5.95 -29.33 20.08
CA HIS A 329 -4.66 -29.40 20.78
C HIS A 329 -3.78 -30.48 20.20
#